data_430f97e6a91f6c2328fa585f2da2f58a
#
_entry.id   430f97e6a91f6c2328fa585f2da2f58a
#
_cell.length_a   1.000
_cell.length_b   1.000
_cell.length_c   1.000
_cell.angle_alpha   90.00
_cell.angle_beta   90.00
_cell.angle_gamma   90.00
#
_symmetry.space_group_name_H-M   'P 1'
#
loop_
_entity.id
_entity.type
_entity.pdbx_description
1 polymer ?
#
loop_
_entity_poly.entity_id
_entity_poly.type
_entity_poly.pdbx_seq_one_letter_code
_entity_poly.pdbx_strand_id
1 'polypeptide(L)'
;ILTILEATIRRGRESDMPALRDILNHYILNSVVTFEMVELSLENRKTWFTQFSDTGRYQLFVAEQAEEVVGYAASLRFHQRPAYAPSVMSSIYLHPEHTGKGIGEKIYSELIENLKKAEDVHRIYGLVVLPNPASERLHEKLGFQVAGLLHEGGYKFGKYHDVRMYEHRLEK
;
A
#
# COMPACT_ATOMS: atom_id res chain seq x y z
N ILE A 1 22.21 -18.57 -19.15
CA ILE A 1 20.88 -17.91 -19.14
C ILE A 1 20.51 -17.76 -17.68
N LEU A 2 20.65 -16.55 -17.15
CA LEU A 2 20.19 -16.24 -15.79
C LEU A 2 18.65 -16.28 -15.82
N THR A 3 18.07 -17.29 -15.17
CA THR A 3 16.63 -17.32 -14.94
C THR A 3 16.28 -16.18 -14.00
N ILE A 4 15.59 -15.15 -14.51
CA ILE A 4 15.05 -14.09 -13.66
C ILE A 4 13.96 -14.73 -12.81
N LEU A 5 14.21 -14.87 -11.51
CA LEU A 5 13.19 -15.37 -10.59
C LEU A 5 12.05 -14.37 -10.52
N GLU A 6 10.84 -14.80 -10.86
CA GLU A 6 9.64 -13.98 -10.72
C GLU A 6 9.31 -13.78 -9.24
N ALA A 7 8.74 -12.62 -8.92
CA ALA A 7 8.21 -12.37 -7.60
C ALA A 7 6.96 -13.21 -7.34
N THR A 8 6.86 -13.81 -6.17
CA THR A 8 5.67 -14.51 -5.68
C THR A 8 4.96 -13.64 -4.67
N ILE A 9 3.61 -13.70 -4.67
CA ILE A 9 2.78 -12.95 -3.73
C ILE A 9 2.24 -13.91 -2.69
N ARG A 10 2.38 -13.54 -1.43
CA ARG A 10 1.87 -14.31 -0.29
C ARG A 10 1.36 -13.40 0.81
N ARG A 11 0.66 -13.99 1.78
CA ARG A 11 0.28 -13.29 3.00
C ARG A 11 1.50 -12.84 3.79
N GLY A 12 1.42 -11.63 4.36
CA GLY A 12 2.44 -11.13 5.26
C GLY A 12 2.50 -11.92 6.58
N ARG A 13 3.69 -12.01 7.15
CA ARG A 13 3.96 -12.66 8.44
C ARG A 13 4.66 -11.68 9.38
N GLU A 14 4.61 -11.95 10.67
CA GLU A 14 5.33 -11.11 11.63
C GLU A 14 6.84 -11.05 11.33
N SER A 15 7.41 -12.16 10.86
CA SER A 15 8.83 -12.24 10.45
C SER A 15 9.19 -11.34 9.25
N ASP A 16 8.22 -10.83 8.52
CA ASP A 16 8.46 -9.88 7.42
C ASP A 16 8.64 -8.44 7.92
N MET A 17 8.27 -8.14 9.16
CA MET A 17 8.24 -6.77 9.67
C MET A 17 9.57 -6.02 9.59
N PRO A 18 10.74 -6.64 9.80
CA PRO A 18 12.01 -5.95 9.55
C PRO A 18 12.14 -5.43 8.11
N ALA A 19 11.79 -6.25 7.11
CA ALA A 19 11.85 -5.85 5.70
C ALA A 19 10.85 -4.75 5.38
N LEU A 20 9.61 -4.84 5.87
CA LEU A 20 8.59 -3.81 5.67
C LEU A 20 8.97 -2.48 6.32
N ARG A 21 9.55 -2.52 7.52
CA ARG A 21 10.10 -1.34 8.18
C ARG A 21 11.16 -0.66 7.32
N ASP A 22 12.11 -1.43 6.83
CA ASP A 22 13.23 -0.88 6.05
C ASP A 22 12.76 -0.27 4.72
N ILE A 23 11.81 -0.92 4.04
CA ILE A 23 11.19 -0.36 2.82
C ILE A 23 10.51 0.97 3.12
N LEU A 24 9.65 1.02 4.13
CA LEU A 24 8.91 2.24 4.45
C LEU A 24 9.83 3.35 4.95
N ASN A 25 10.80 3.04 5.81
CA ASN A 25 11.77 4.02 6.32
C ASN A 25 12.61 4.65 5.21
N HIS A 26 12.95 3.89 4.17
CA HIS A 26 13.59 4.47 3.00
C HIS A 26 12.78 5.63 2.42
N TYR A 27 11.47 5.44 2.24
CA TYR A 27 10.58 6.48 1.69
C TYR A 27 10.31 7.60 2.69
N ILE A 28 10.24 7.29 3.98
CA ILE A 28 10.09 8.30 5.03
C ILE A 28 11.23 9.31 4.98
N LEU A 29 12.45 8.83 4.85
CA LEU A 29 13.65 9.67 4.87
C LEU A 29 13.94 10.37 3.53
N ASN A 30 13.57 9.76 2.41
CA ASN A 30 14.06 10.18 1.09
C ASN A 30 12.96 10.64 0.13
N SER A 31 11.70 10.61 0.53
CA SER A 31 10.59 10.84 -0.39
C SER A 31 9.37 11.47 0.29
N VAL A 32 8.53 12.09 -0.53
CA VAL A 32 7.22 12.61 -0.12
C VAL A 32 6.08 11.63 -0.38
N VAL A 33 6.36 10.44 -0.91
CA VAL A 33 5.30 9.44 -1.20
C VAL A 33 4.63 8.89 0.05
N THR A 34 5.21 9.07 1.21
CA THR A 34 4.57 8.91 2.51
C THR A 34 4.71 10.20 3.31
N PHE A 35 3.67 10.55 4.07
CA PHE A 35 3.70 11.69 4.99
C PHE A 35 4.16 11.34 6.40
N GLU A 36 4.61 10.12 6.63
CA GLU A 36 5.37 9.82 7.85
C GLU A 36 6.64 10.68 7.89
N MET A 37 6.94 11.21 9.06
CA MET A 37 8.03 12.18 9.26
C MET A 37 9.22 11.59 10.00
N VAL A 38 9.01 10.51 10.74
CA VAL A 38 10.00 9.88 11.61
C VAL A 38 10.07 8.39 11.30
N GLU A 39 11.27 7.85 11.27
CA GLU A 39 11.48 6.42 11.07
C GLU A 39 10.69 5.59 12.07
N LEU A 40 10.14 4.50 11.59
CA LEU A 40 9.36 3.56 12.39
C LEU A 40 10.26 2.47 12.96
N SER A 41 10.04 2.14 14.23
CA SER A 41 10.75 1.05 14.89
C SER A 41 10.18 -0.31 14.49
N LEU A 42 10.94 -1.37 14.74
CA LEU A 42 10.46 -2.74 14.58
C LEU A 42 9.25 -3.03 15.48
N GLU A 43 9.27 -2.54 16.72
CA GLU A 43 8.16 -2.69 17.66
C GLU A 43 6.88 -2.03 17.12
N ASN A 44 7.00 -0.83 16.57
CA ASN A 44 5.87 -0.16 15.90
C ASN A 44 5.31 -1.03 14.77
N ARG A 45 6.16 -1.63 13.95
CA ARG A 45 5.70 -2.50 12.84
C ARG A 45 5.07 -3.78 13.33
N LYS A 46 5.55 -4.40 14.38
CA LYS A 46 4.93 -5.58 14.98
C LYS A 46 3.55 -5.28 15.55
N THR A 47 3.38 -4.13 16.20
CA THR A 47 2.06 -3.66 16.66
C THR A 47 1.12 -3.41 15.48
N TRP A 48 1.61 -2.73 14.45
CA TRP A 48 0.86 -2.48 13.22
C TRP A 48 0.41 -3.79 12.54
N PHE A 49 1.25 -4.83 12.56
CA PHE A 49 0.94 -6.14 11.99
C PHE A 49 -0.27 -6.81 12.65
N THR A 50 -0.52 -6.58 13.92
CA THR A 50 -1.58 -7.26 14.67
C THR A 50 -3.00 -6.98 14.17
N GLN A 51 -3.20 -5.95 13.35
CA GLN A 51 -4.51 -5.60 12.79
C GLN A 51 -4.96 -6.49 11.63
N PHE A 52 -4.02 -7.22 11.02
CA PHE A 52 -4.30 -7.99 9.80
C PHE A 52 -4.78 -9.41 10.09
N SER A 53 -5.62 -9.91 9.19
CA SER A 53 -6.08 -11.30 9.17
C SER A 53 -6.16 -11.81 7.74
N ASP A 54 -6.32 -13.11 7.57
CA ASP A 54 -6.39 -13.74 6.24
C ASP A 54 -7.72 -13.46 5.53
N THR A 55 -8.72 -12.96 6.26
CA THR A 55 -10.04 -12.63 5.75
C THR A 55 -10.50 -11.28 6.31
N GLY A 56 -11.54 -10.72 5.71
CA GLY A 56 -12.13 -9.47 6.20
C GLY A 56 -11.49 -8.21 5.63
N ARG A 57 -11.63 -7.12 6.36
CA ARG A 57 -11.31 -5.78 5.86
C ARG A 57 -9.82 -5.46 5.78
N TYR A 58 -9.03 -6.00 6.71
CA TYR A 58 -7.62 -5.61 6.87
C TYR A 58 -6.73 -6.79 6.55
N GLN A 59 -6.09 -6.72 5.40
CA GLN A 59 -5.28 -7.79 4.84
C GLN A 59 -3.90 -7.25 4.44
N LEU A 60 -2.89 -8.10 4.55
CA LEU A 60 -1.52 -7.77 4.20
C LEU A 60 -0.96 -8.82 3.25
N PHE A 61 -0.44 -8.36 2.12
CA PHE A 61 0.29 -9.18 1.16
C PHE A 61 1.71 -8.67 0.99
N VAL A 62 2.64 -9.57 0.82
CA VAL A 62 4.03 -9.26 0.49
C VAL A 62 4.42 -9.90 -0.84
N ALA A 63 5.33 -9.24 -1.54
CA ALA A 63 6.01 -9.78 -2.70
C ALA A 63 7.38 -10.29 -2.26
N GLU A 64 7.68 -11.53 -2.63
CA GLU A 64 8.96 -12.17 -2.34
C GLU A 64 9.66 -12.55 -3.64
N GLN A 65 10.92 -12.21 -3.74
CA GLN A 65 11.78 -12.55 -4.87
C GLN A 65 13.14 -13.00 -4.35
N ALA A 66 13.61 -14.16 -4.80
CA ALA A 66 14.87 -14.75 -4.31
C ALA A 66 14.93 -14.82 -2.76
N GLU A 67 13.84 -15.25 -2.14
CA GLU A 67 13.68 -15.37 -0.66
C GLU A 67 13.74 -14.04 0.10
N GLU A 68 13.70 -12.91 -0.59
CA GLU A 68 13.68 -11.58 0.02
C GLU A 68 12.31 -10.90 -0.21
N VAL A 69 11.80 -10.24 0.81
CA VAL A 69 10.61 -9.39 0.71
C VAL A 69 10.97 -8.09 0.00
N VAL A 70 10.37 -7.85 -1.16
CA VAL A 70 10.67 -6.71 -2.04
C VAL A 70 9.53 -5.70 -2.14
N GLY A 71 8.42 -5.96 -1.48
CA GLY A 71 7.29 -5.03 -1.46
C GLY A 71 6.13 -5.56 -0.64
N TYR A 72 5.16 -4.70 -0.37
CA TYR A 72 3.93 -5.08 0.32
C TYR A 72 2.75 -4.19 -0.10
N ALA A 73 1.56 -4.74 0.04
CA ALA A 73 0.30 -4.01 -0.07
C ALA A 73 -0.59 -4.37 1.11
N ALA A 74 -1.27 -3.37 1.66
CA ALA A 74 -2.11 -3.53 2.83
C ALA A 74 -3.43 -2.78 2.65
N SER A 75 -4.50 -3.33 3.22
CA SER A 75 -5.75 -2.61 3.45
C SER A 75 -5.85 -2.21 4.91
N LEU A 76 -6.20 -0.96 5.15
CA LEU A 76 -6.20 -0.31 6.45
C LEU A 76 -7.54 0.37 6.70
N ARG A 77 -7.79 0.74 7.95
CA ARG A 77 -8.98 1.53 8.29
C ARG A 77 -8.95 2.87 7.54
N PHE A 78 -10.05 3.18 6.85
CA PHE A 78 -10.20 4.46 6.15
C PHE A 78 -10.45 5.62 7.12
N HIS A 79 -11.36 5.42 8.07
CA HIS A 79 -11.74 6.46 9.02
C HIS A 79 -12.22 5.86 10.34
N GLN A 80 -12.05 6.58 11.45
CA GLN A 80 -12.36 6.06 12.79
C GLN A 80 -13.86 5.93 13.07
N ARG A 81 -14.72 6.72 12.41
CA ARG A 81 -16.17 6.64 12.61
C ARG A 81 -16.75 5.35 12.05
N PRO A 82 -17.57 4.60 12.81
CA PRO A 82 -18.01 3.25 12.44
C PRO A 82 -18.74 3.12 11.09
N ALA A 83 -19.48 4.15 10.69
CA ALA A 83 -20.19 4.14 9.41
C ALA A 83 -19.26 4.05 8.18
N TYR A 84 -17.98 4.41 8.32
CA TYR A 84 -16.99 4.24 7.27
C TYR A 84 -16.36 2.84 7.20
N ALA A 85 -16.75 1.92 8.07
CA ALA A 85 -16.15 0.58 8.12
C ALA A 85 -16.16 -0.19 6.79
N PRO A 86 -17.18 -0.07 5.90
CA PRO A 86 -17.14 -0.71 4.59
C PRO A 86 -16.14 -0.12 3.60
N SER A 87 -15.49 0.99 3.93
CA SER A 87 -14.42 1.60 3.15
C SER A 87 -13.06 1.29 3.78
N VAL A 88 -12.09 0.90 2.97
CA VAL A 88 -10.73 0.67 3.42
C VAL A 88 -9.76 1.60 2.68
N MET A 89 -8.65 1.92 3.32
CA MET A 89 -7.51 2.61 2.72
C MET A 89 -6.49 1.57 2.27
N SER A 90 -5.97 1.70 1.07
CA SER A 90 -4.87 0.85 0.62
C SER A 90 -3.53 1.58 0.71
N SER A 91 -2.49 0.80 0.98
CA SER A 91 -1.09 1.25 0.92
C SER A 91 -0.28 0.23 0.13
N ILE A 92 0.65 0.73 -0.69
CA ILE A 92 1.57 -0.10 -1.45
C ILE A 92 2.96 0.54 -1.47
N TYR A 93 3.97 -0.24 -1.15
CA TYR A 93 5.37 0.18 -1.21
C TYR A 93 6.23 -0.95 -1.75
N LEU A 94 7.15 -0.60 -2.65
CA LEU A 94 8.15 -1.51 -3.20
C LEU A 94 9.54 -1.08 -2.76
N HIS A 95 10.42 -2.05 -2.55
CA HIS A 95 11.84 -1.75 -2.40
C HIS A 95 12.32 -0.93 -3.61
N PRO A 96 13.11 0.15 -3.40
CA PRO A 96 13.48 1.07 -4.48
C PRO A 96 14.13 0.42 -5.70
N GLU A 97 14.89 -0.65 -5.49
CA GLU A 97 15.56 -1.39 -6.55
C GLU A 97 14.62 -2.35 -7.33
N HIS A 98 13.38 -2.51 -6.88
CA HIS A 98 12.39 -3.43 -7.46
C HIS A 98 11.20 -2.73 -8.09
N THR A 99 11.28 -1.42 -8.30
CA THR A 99 10.25 -0.64 -9.01
C THR A 99 10.34 -0.82 -10.52
N GLY A 100 9.24 -0.57 -11.23
CA GLY A 100 9.20 -0.61 -12.70
C GLY A 100 9.25 -2.00 -13.32
N LYS A 101 9.01 -3.07 -12.53
CA LYS A 101 9.09 -4.48 -12.97
C LYS A 101 7.74 -5.20 -12.94
N GLY A 102 6.64 -4.48 -12.72
CA GLY A 102 5.30 -5.07 -12.65
C GLY A 102 4.93 -5.71 -11.30
N ILE A 103 5.82 -5.67 -10.31
CA ILE A 103 5.57 -6.25 -8.98
C ILE A 103 4.43 -5.51 -8.26
N GLY A 104 4.39 -4.19 -8.37
CA GLY A 104 3.33 -3.38 -7.77
C GLY A 104 1.94 -3.75 -8.27
N GLU A 105 1.78 -3.93 -9.57
CA GLU A 105 0.52 -4.39 -10.16
C GLU A 105 0.12 -5.77 -9.63
N LYS A 106 1.07 -6.68 -9.59
CA LYS A 106 0.84 -8.06 -9.16
C LYS A 106 0.37 -8.14 -7.70
N ILE A 107 1.06 -7.43 -6.79
CA ILE A 107 0.72 -7.46 -5.37
C ILE A 107 -0.57 -6.70 -5.07
N TYR A 108 -0.80 -5.58 -5.73
CA TYR A 108 -2.02 -4.78 -5.54
C TYR A 108 -3.25 -5.51 -6.08
N SER A 109 -3.12 -6.18 -7.22
CA SER A 109 -4.18 -7.03 -7.77
C SER A 109 -4.57 -8.15 -6.80
N GLU A 110 -3.60 -8.80 -6.17
CA GLU A 110 -3.86 -9.84 -5.17
C GLU A 110 -4.66 -9.31 -3.98
N LEU A 111 -4.29 -8.13 -3.47
CA LEU A 111 -5.03 -7.46 -2.40
C LEU A 111 -6.49 -7.18 -2.82
N ILE A 112 -6.68 -6.59 -4.00
CA ILE A 112 -8.01 -6.25 -4.51
C ILE A 112 -8.88 -7.49 -4.66
N GLU A 113 -8.35 -8.56 -5.27
CA GLU A 113 -9.09 -9.80 -5.48
C GLU A 113 -9.49 -10.48 -4.16
N ASN A 114 -8.66 -10.39 -3.14
CA ASN A 114 -9.00 -10.92 -1.82
C ASN A 114 -10.01 -10.02 -1.07
N LEU A 115 -9.95 -8.71 -1.25
CA LEU A 115 -10.96 -7.79 -0.70
C LEU A 115 -12.33 -7.96 -1.35
N LYS A 116 -12.41 -8.37 -2.62
CA LYS A 116 -13.69 -8.73 -3.26
C LYS A 116 -14.40 -9.88 -2.57
N LYS A 117 -13.67 -10.78 -1.93
CA LYS A 117 -14.23 -11.90 -1.17
C LYS A 117 -14.74 -11.50 0.22
N ALA A 118 -14.34 -10.34 0.71
CA ALA A 118 -14.80 -9.80 1.99
C ALA A 118 -16.18 -9.15 1.81
N GLU A 119 -17.22 -9.73 2.37
CA GLU A 119 -18.62 -9.28 2.18
C GLU A 119 -18.86 -7.86 2.70
N ASP A 120 -18.10 -7.47 3.68
CA ASP A 120 -18.23 -6.20 4.41
C ASP A 120 -17.33 -5.07 3.89
N VAL A 121 -16.63 -5.26 2.76
CA VAL A 121 -15.86 -4.21 2.07
C VAL A 121 -16.58 -3.80 0.80
N HIS A 122 -16.82 -2.50 0.64
CA HIS A 122 -17.53 -1.92 -0.50
C HIS A 122 -16.61 -1.07 -1.38
N ARG A 123 -15.70 -0.28 -0.78
CA ARG A 123 -14.79 0.60 -1.49
C ARG A 123 -13.37 0.53 -0.96
N ILE A 124 -12.42 0.74 -1.86
CA ILE A 124 -11.01 0.95 -1.55
C ILE A 124 -10.65 2.38 -1.93
N TYR A 125 -9.96 3.09 -1.04
CA TYR A 125 -9.39 4.41 -1.30
C TYR A 125 -7.86 4.34 -1.26
N GLY A 126 -7.21 5.03 -2.18
CA GLY A 126 -5.76 5.21 -2.19
C GLY A 126 -5.42 6.69 -2.20
N LEU A 127 -4.47 7.10 -1.39
CA LEU A 127 -3.95 8.47 -1.38
C LEU A 127 -2.58 8.50 -2.06
N VAL A 128 -2.43 9.39 -3.02
CA VAL A 128 -1.19 9.56 -3.78
C VAL A 128 -0.70 10.99 -3.63
N VAL A 129 0.45 11.16 -2.98
CA VAL A 129 1.13 12.47 -2.89
C VAL A 129 1.73 12.81 -4.24
N LEU A 130 1.40 13.99 -4.76
CA LEU A 130 1.85 14.42 -6.09
C LEU A 130 3.17 15.22 -6.05
N PRO A 131 4.03 15.14 -7.08
CA PRO A 131 3.89 14.27 -8.24
C PRO A 131 4.33 12.82 -7.96
N ASN A 132 3.59 11.87 -8.48
CA ASN A 132 3.95 10.45 -8.45
C ASN A 132 3.33 9.71 -9.65
N PRO A 133 3.85 9.91 -10.88
CA PRO A 133 3.26 9.36 -12.09
C PRO A 133 3.15 7.83 -12.08
N ALA A 134 4.11 7.14 -11.48
CA ALA A 134 4.09 5.68 -11.41
C ALA A 134 2.92 5.15 -10.58
N SER A 135 2.68 5.77 -9.42
CA SER A 135 1.54 5.40 -8.56
C SER A 135 0.20 5.77 -9.19
N GLU A 136 0.11 6.93 -9.84
CA GLU A 136 -1.10 7.34 -10.55
C GLU A 136 -1.46 6.34 -11.65
N ARG A 137 -0.51 5.97 -12.50
CA ARG A 137 -0.72 4.97 -13.55
C ARG A 137 -1.11 3.60 -12.98
N LEU A 138 -0.50 3.19 -11.88
CA LEU A 138 -0.83 1.93 -11.23
C LEU A 138 -2.28 1.90 -10.75
N HIS A 139 -2.75 2.95 -10.08
CA HIS A 139 -4.14 3.05 -9.62
C HIS A 139 -5.12 3.05 -10.80
N GLU A 140 -4.86 3.85 -11.82
CA GLU A 140 -5.70 3.91 -13.02
C GLU A 140 -5.78 2.56 -13.74
N LYS A 141 -4.66 1.88 -13.90
CA LYS A 141 -4.58 0.56 -14.52
C LYS A 141 -5.39 -0.50 -13.77
N LEU A 142 -5.45 -0.40 -12.44
CA LEU A 142 -6.20 -1.34 -11.59
C LEU A 142 -7.68 -0.96 -11.41
N GLY A 143 -8.17 0.02 -12.15
CA GLY A 143 -9.57 0.42 -12.17
C GLY A 143 -9.98 1.44 -11.12
N PHE A 144 -9.01 2.07 -10.46
CA PHE A 144 -9.29 3.22 -9.59
C PHE A 144 -9.63 4.45 -10.42
N GLN A 145 -10.51 5.28 -9.90
CA GLN A 145 -10.89 6.57 -10.44
C GLN A 145 -10.54 7.68 -9.46
N VAL A 146 -10.29 8.87 -9.97
CA VAL A 146 -10.04 10.03 -9.12
C VAL A 146 -11.32 10.39 -8.35
N ALA A 147 -11.23 10.39 -7.03
CA ALA A 147 -12.31 10.81 -6.13
C ALA A 147 -12.18 12.28 -5.72
N GLY A 148 -10.98 12.82 -5.71
CA GLY A 148 -10.74 14.21 -5.34
C GLY A 148 -9.26 14.57 -5.28
N LEU A 149 -9.03 15.86 -5.04
CA LEU A 149 -7.70 16.43 -4.87
C LEU A 149 -7.68 17.27 -3.59
N LEU A 150 -6.78 16.94 -2.68
CA LEU A 150 -6.52 17.72 -1.49
C LEU A 150 -5.41 18.73 -1.82
N HIS A 151 -5.77 19.97 -2.06
CA HIS A 151 -4.81 21.03 -2.37
C HIS A 151 -3.95 21.32 -1.14
N GLU A 152 -2.63 21.18 -1.31
CA GLU A 152 -1.66 21.42 -0.24
C GLU A 152 -2.01 20.68 1.07
N GLY A 153 -2.50 19.44 0.93
CA GLY A 153 -3.02 18.64 2.03
C GLY A 153 -1.97 18.13 3.01
N GLY A 154 -0.69 18.17 2.67
CA GLY A 154 0.40 17.78 3.54
C GLY A 154 1.62 18.67 3.40
N TYR A 155 2.46 18.67 4.44
CA TYR A 155 3.70 19.45 4.48
C TYR A 155 4.86 18.55 4.85
N LYS A 156 5.86 18.47 3.98
CA LYS A 156 7.05 17.66 4.21
C LYS A 156 8.25 18.24 3.43
N PHE A 157 9.43 18.15 4.01
CA PHE A 157 10.67 18.71 3.43
C PHE A 157 10.54 20.18 3.05
N GLY A 158 9.93 20.99 3.94
CA GLY A 158 9.82 22.43 3.77
C GLY A 158 8.83 22.89 2.69
N LYS A 159 7.94 22.00 2.20
CA LYS A 159 7.03 22.30 1.10
C LYS A 159 5.66 21.65 1.31
N TYR A 160 4.61 22.35 0.85
CA TYR A 160 3.26 21.79 0.76
C TYR A 160 3.13 20.91 -0.48
N HIS A 161 2.32 19.84 -0.35
CA HIS A 161 2.07 18.87 -1.41
C HIS A 161 0.59 18.61 -1.59
N ASP A 162 0.18 18.54 -2.86
CA ASP A 162 -1.16 18.07 -3.21
C ASP A 162 -1.25 16.56 -3.03
N VAL A 163 -2.44 16.09 -2.64
CA VAL A 163 -2.74 14.67 -2.48
C VAL A 163 -3.93 14.31 -3.34
N ARG A 164 -3.76 13.39 -4.27
CA ARG A 164 -4.86 12.86 -5.08
C ARG A 164 -5.47 11.66 -4.38
N MET A 165 -6.79 11.70 -4.21
CA MET A 165 -7.54 10.57 -3.69
C MET A 165 -8.10 9.76 -4.86
N TYR A 166 -7.80 8.47 -4.87
CA TYR A 166 -8.37 7.48 -5.78
C TYR A 166 -9.40 6.62 -5.07
N GLU A 167 -10.41 6.18 -5.79
CA GLU A 167 -11.43 5.27 -5.29
C GLU A 167 -11.64 4.10 -6.23
N HIS A 168 -11.97 2.95 -5.67
CA HIS A 168 -12.33 1.75 -6.40
C HIS A 168 -13.53 1.07 -5.74
N ARG A 169 -14.62 0.92 -6.49
CA ARG A 169 -15.79 0.16 -6.05
C ARG A 169 -15.56 -1.32 -6.31
N LEU A 170 -15.69 -2.13 -5.27
CA LEU A 170 -15.61 -3.58 -5.41
C LEU A 170 -16.94 -4.10 -5.97
N GLU A 171 -16.86 -4.73 -7.12
CA GLU A 171 -17.99 -5.45 -7.72
C GLU A 171 -18.03 -6.87 -7.16
N LYS A 172 -19.23 -7.30 -6.72
CA LYS A 172 -19.46 -8.60 -6.07
C LYS A 172 -20.48 -9.40 -6.86
#